data_ea0894a018c77585037a8435efef9a41
#
_entry.id   ea0894a018c77585037a8435efef9a41
#
_cell.length_a   1.000
_cell.length_b   1.000
_cell.length_c   1.000
_cell.angle_alpha   90.00
_cell.angle_beta   90.00
_cell.angle_gamma   90.00
#
_symmetry.space_group_name_H-M   'P 1'
#
loop_
_entity.id
_entity.type
_entity.pdbx_description
1 polymer ?
#
loop_
_entity_poly.entity_id
_entity_poly.type
_entity_poly.pdbx_seq_one_letter_code
_entity_poly.pdbx_strand_id
1 'polypeptide(L)'
;MSIFSKITLRTMKQSRMRTAVTIIGVILSTAMITAVTTFGQSFLSFLRDYSLTHDGNWYGVAEYVSDEQLEEIRSDSQVEMVAASDILGYAEHDALTSEEIPYLYIQSFSKELLEVFPIQMQEGRLPENEHEVIISPYMQANEREGQTTQVGDVLELEVGDRVWEGQRLTAYEGYMGEAYTREQGVEPEQLENTEHMSFTVVGIYSTTPNMHYGTVSYELIAGPSSSGSLSEYHDVYIRTQDPADIYDYMETIECDATSTNESLLRWYGVADNDNLQEILTGLCAIVIGIIMVGAVSLIYNAFAISLRERTVQFGLLASVGATKRQLSRSLRCEALIVSCVGIPVGCVAGIVGIGITLHFIGAGLASWMFGGTEMDIPLRISWISVLVAVAVAFATVMISAWIPCR
;
A
#
# COMPACT_ATOMS: atom_id res chain seq x y z
N MET A 1 -20.98 20.76 41.08
CA MET A 1 -20.23 21.88 40.46
C MET A 1 -19.64 22.81 41.52
N SER A 2 -18.35 23.06 41.51
CA SER A 2 -17.74 23.98 42.46
C SER A 2 -18.18 25.45 42.17
N ILE A 3 -18.17 26.31 43.22
CA ILE A 3 -18.51 27.72 43.08
C ILE A 3 -17.70 28.37 41.97
N PHE A 4 -16.41 28.01 41.85
CA PHE A 4 -15.53 28.50 40.80
C PHE A 4 -15.96 28.15 39.38
N SER A 5 -16.50 26.95 39.12
CA SER A 5 -16.99 26.55 37.79
C SER A 5 -18.27 27.34 37.41
N LYS A 6 -19.13 27.68 38.38
CA LYS A 6 -20.31 28.51 38.12
C LYS A 6 -19.90 29.96 37.79
N ILE A 7 -18.90 30.49 38.49
CA ILE A 7 -18.35 31.85 38.23
C ILE A 7 -17.72 31.87 36.83
N THR A 8 -16.89 30.86 36.46
CA THR A 8 -16.25 30.76 35.13
C THR A 8 -17.31 30.75 34.02
N LEU A 9 -18.35 29.93 34.10
CA LEU A 9 -19.43 29.88 33.12
C LEU A 9 -20.18 31.22 32.98
N ARG A 10 -20.41 31.92 34.10
CA ARG A 10 -21.12 33.20 34.08
C ARG A 10 -20.24 34.29 33.42
N THR A 11 -18.92 34.26 33.68
CA THR A 11 -17.99 35.22 33.10
C THR A 11 -17.79 34.95 31.59
N MET A 12 -17.74 33.67 31.15
CA MET A 12 -17.69 33.32 29.73
C MET A 12 -18.96 33.83 28.99
N LYS A 13 -20.15 33.75 29.62
CA LYS A 13 -21.37 34.32 29.05
C LYS A 13 -21.37 35.85 28.93
N GLN A 14 -20.69 36.54 29.82
CA GLN A 14 -20.58 38.00 29.76
C GLN A 14 -19.58 38.49 28.69
N SER A 15 -18.53 37.73 28.42
CA SER A 15 -17.52 38.04 27.42
C SER A 15 -17.63 37.16 26.15
N ARG A 16 -18.81 37.20 25.51
CA ARG A 16 -19.16 36.26 24.39
C ARG A 16 -18.20 36.31 23.21
N MET A 17 -17.81 37.50 22.76
CA MET A 17 -16.90 37.67 21.62
C MET A 17 -15.55 37.00 21.85
N ARG A 18 -14.97 37.18 23.02
CA ARG A 18 -13.70 36.59 23.39
C ARG A 18 -13.77 35.06 23.49
N THR A 19 -14.80 34.55 24.19
CA THR A 19 -15.03 33.09 24.28
C THR A 19 -15.21 32.48 22.90
N ALA A 20 -15.92 33.16 21.99
CA ALA A 20 -16.08 32.74 20.61
C ALA A 20 -14.74 32.66 19.87
N VAL A 21 -13.88 33.69 19.97
CA VAL A 21 -12.56 33.71 19.33
C VAL A 21 -11.68 32.57 19.84
N THR A 22 -11.70 32.29 21.16
CA THR A 22 -10.95 31.14 21.73
C THR A 22 -11.49 29.81 21.21
N ILE A 23 -12.81 29.62 21.16
CA ILE A 23 -13.44 28.40 20.63
C ILE A 23 -13.10 28.22 19.16
N ILE A 24 -13.20 29.31 18.35
CA ILE A 24 -12.82 29.26 16.91
C ILE A 24 -11.33 28.90 16.75
N GLY A 25 -10.44 29.42 17.59
CA GLY A 25 -9.03 29.04 17.57
C GLY A 25 -8.81 27.55 17.86
N VAL A 26 -9.54 27.00 18.82
CA VAL A 26 -9.49 25.57 19.13
C VAL A 26 -10.10 24.72 18.00
N ILE A 27 -11.24 25.15 17.44
CA ILE A 27 -11.86 24.49 16.27
C ILE A 27 -10.88 24.44 15.10
N LEU A 28 -10.29 25.58 14.75
CA LEU A 28 -9.38 25.69 13.60
C LEU A 28 -8.14 24.80 13.78
N SER A 29 -7.49 24.88 14.96
CA SER A 29 -6.31 24.06 15.23
C SER A 29 -6.63 22.57 15.24
N THR A 30 -7.75 22.17 15.86
CA THR A 30 -8.20 20.76 15.87
C THR A 30 -8.57 20.30 14.47
N ALA A 31 -9.25 21.13 13.67
CA ALA A 31 -9.59 20.82 12.29
C ALA A 31 -8.34 20.57 11.44
N MET A 32 -7.31 21.41 11.57
CA MET A 32 -6.05 21.22 10.85
C MET A 32 -5.33 19.92 11.26
N ILE A 33 -5.24 19.63 12.56
CA ILE A 33 -4.62 18.38 13.06
C ILE A 33 -5.39 17.16 12.55
N THR A 34 -6.72 17.19 12.65
CA THR A 34 -7.59 16.11 12.18
C THR A 34 -7.51 15.93 10.66
N ALA A 35 -7.44 17.03 9.90
CA ALA A 35 -7.29 16.97 8.44
C ALA A 35 -5.96 16.31 8.05
N VAL A 36 -4.84 16.66 8.70
CA VAL A 36 -3.52 16.07 8.41
C VAL A 36 -3.49 14.58 8.76
N THR A 37 -4.00 14.20 9.93
CA THR A 37 -4.03 12.78 10.34
C THR A 37 -4.95 11.93 9.44
N THR A 38 -6.11 12.48 9.05
CA THR A 38 -7.06 11.80 8.15
C THR A 38 -6.49 11.72 6.73
N PHE A 39 -5.83 12.77 6.23
CA PHE A 39 -5.15 12.74 4.94
C PHE A 39 -4.05 11.67 4.91
N GLY A 40 -3.17 11.64 5.92
CA GLY A 40 -2.11 10.63 5.99
C GLY A 40 -2.63 9.21 5.95
N GLN A 41 -3.71 8.90 6.68
CA GLN A 41 -4.35 7.59 6.66
C GLN A 41 -5.03 7.28 5.32
N SER A 42 -5.73 8.25 4.74
CA SER A 42 -6.39 8.08 3.44
C SER A 42 -5.37 7.84 2.33
N PHE A 43 -4.28 8.58 2.35
CA PHE A 43 -3.20 8.46 1.38
C PHE A 43 -2.45 7.12 1.52
N LEU A 44 -2.14 6.71 2.75
CA LEU A 44 -1.52 5.40 3.00
C LEU A 44 -2.43 4.24 2.56
N SER A 45 -3.74 4.35 2.83
CA SER A 45 -4.72 3.35 2.35
C SER A 45 -4.75 3.29 0.83
N PHE A 46 -4.74 4.46 0.16
CA PHE A 46 -4.67 4.53 -1.29
C PHE A 46 -3.41 3.84 -1.85
N LEU A 47 -2.24 4.08 -1.25
CA LEU A 47 -0.99 3.48 -1.68
C LEU A 47 -0.99 1.95 -1.53
N ARG A 48 -1.60 1.44 -0.46
CA ARG A 48 -1.81 -0.01 -0.28
C ARG A 48 -2.79 -0.57 -1.32
N ASP A 49 -3.94 0.08 -1.50
CA ASP A 49 -4.94 -0.33 -2.48
C ASP A 49 -4.35 -0.29 -3.90
N TYR A 50 -3.48 0.70 -4.19
CA TYR A 50 -2.75 0.81 -5.46
C TYR A 50 -1.79 -0.39 -5.66
N SER A 51 -0.95 -0.71 -4.67
CA SER A 51 -0.06 -1.87 -4.76
C SER A 51 -0.82 -3.18 -4.85
N LEU A 52 -1.91 -3.35 -4.11
CA LEU A 52 -2.76 -4.53 -4.22
C LEU A 52 -3.34 -4.70 -5.64
N THR A 53 -3.67 -3.59 -6.31
CA THR A 53 -4.25 -3.61 -7.66
C THR A 53 -3.19 -3.82 -8.75
N HIS A 54 -1.92 -3.42 -8.51
CA HIS A 54 -0.87 -3.48 -9.52
C HIS A 54 0.14 -4.61 -9.27
N ASP A 55 0.47 -4.88 -8.00
CA ASP A 55 1.51 -5.85 -7.62
C ASP A 55 0.93 -7.16 -7.07
N GLY A 56 -0.37 -7.18 -6.74
CA GLY A 56 -1.06 -8.35 -6.19
C GLY A 56 -1.04 -8.45 -4.67
N ASN A 57 -1.86 -9.38 -4.14
CA ASN A 57 -2.07 -9.58 -2.72
C ASN A 57 -1.25 -10.77 -2.18
N TRP A 58 0.05 -10.69 -2.34
CA TRP A 58 1.02 -11.68 -1.88
C TRP A 58 2.21 -10.95 -1.24
N TYR A 59 3.00 -11.64 -0.41
CA TYR A 59 4.15 -11.05 0.29
C TYR A 59 5.48 -11.61 -0.17
N GLY A 60 5.55 -12.89 -0.49
CA GLY A 60 6.73 -13.55 -1.03
C GLY A 60 6.39 -14.58 -2.10
N VAL A 61 7.34 -14.86 -2.98
CA VAL A 61 7.28 -15.96 -3.94
C VAL A 61 8.52 -16.82 -3.81
N ALA A 62 8.33 -18.12 -3.76
CA ALA A 62 9.35 -19.15 -3.85
C ALA A 62 9.22 -19.84 -5.21
N GLU A 63 10.31 -19.92 -5.95
CA GLU A 63 10.31 -20.40 -7.32
C GLU A 63 10.94 -21.77 -7.44
N TYR A 64 10.43 -22.56 -8.38
CA TYR A 64 10.83 -23.95 -8.61
C TYR A 64 10.70 -24.84 -7.36
N VAL A 65 9.62 -24.66 -6.62
CA VAL A 65 9.24 -25.46 -5.45
C VAL A 65 8.68 -26.80 -5.92
N SER A 66 9.10 -27.92 -5.31
CA SER A 66 8.57 -29.24 -5.61
C SER A 66 7.18 -29.48 -5.01
N ASP A 67 6.46 -30.49 -5.51
CA ASP A 67 5.16 -30.91 -4.96
C ASP A 67 5.19 -31.15 -3.44
N GLU A 68 6.26 -31.79 -2.92
CA GLU A 68 6.40 -32.09 -1.50
C GLU A 68 6.53 -30.80 -0.66
N GLN A 69 7.35 -29.86 -1.11
CA GLN A 69 7.54 -28.56 -0.46
C GLN A 69 6.29 -27.69 -0.54
N LEU A 70 5.56 -27.72 -1.66
CA LEU A 70 4.28 -27.02 -1.80
C LEU A 70 3.26 -27.49 -0.76
N GLU A 71 3.15 -28.81 -0.52
CA GLU A 71 2.26 -29.35 0.51
C GLU A 71 2.74 -29.00 1.94
N GLU A 72 4.05 -28.91 2.17
CA GLU A 72 4.61 -28.45 3.43
C GLU A 72 4.22 -26.98 3.68
N ILE A 73 4.43 -26.09 2.70
CA ILE A 73 4.05 -24.68 2.77
C ILE A 73 2.53 -24.52 3.02
N ARG A 74 1.69 -25.32 2.33
CA ARG A 74 0.23 -25.29 2.52
C ARG A 74 -0.22 -25.69 3.92
N SER A 75 0.52 -26.56 4.58
CA SER A 75 0.21 -27.05 5.91
C SER A 75 0.76 -26.18 7.05
N ASP A 76 1.61 -25.21 6.74
CA ASP A 76 2.25 -24.35 7.74
C ASP A 76 1.26 -23.36 8.35
N SER A 77 1.21 -23.33 9.66
CA SER A 77 0.33 -22.45 10.43
C SER A 77 0.70 -20.96 10.37
N GLN A 78 1.91 -20.61 9.94
CA GLN A 78 2.35 -19.22 9.75
C GLN A 78 1.79 -18.63 8.45
N VAL A 79 1.40 -19.49 7.51
CA VAL A 79 0.89 -19.09 6.20
C VAL A 79 -0.61 -18.87 6.25
N GLU A 80 -1.05 -17.71 5.77
CA GLU A 80 -2.47 -17.34 5.64
C GLU A 80 -3.02 -17.75 4.26
N MET A 81 -2.19 -17.61 3.20
CA MET A 81 -2.59 -17.88 1.83
C MET A 81 -1.43 -18.46 1.04
N VAL A 82 -1.74 -19.46 0.24
CA VAL A 82 -0.85 -20.08 -0.76
C VAL A 82 -1.56 -20.07 -2.10
N ALA A 83 -0.91 -19.53 -3.11
CA ALA A 83 -1.35 -19.61 -4.49
C ALA A 83 -0.17 -20.04 -5.36
N ALA A 84 -0.37 -20.96 -6.29
CA ALA A 84 0.72 -21.54 -7.05
C ALA A 84 0.47 -21.45 -8.56
N SER A 85 1.55 -21.36 -9.32
CA SER A 85 1.55 -21.65 -10.75
C SER A 85 2.38 -22.92 -11.02
N ASP A 86 1.87 -23.78 -11.90
CA ASP A 86 2.61 -24.92 -12.42
C ASP A 86 3.53 -24.43 -13.55
N ILE A 87 4.82 -24.73 -13.49
CA ILE A 87 5.79 -24.40 -14.53
C ILE A 87 5.72 -25.45 -15.61
N LEU A 88 5.12 -25.14 -16.76
CA LEU A 88 5.03 -26.10 -17.88
C LEU A 88 6.32 -26.15 -18.69
N GLY A 89 7.04 -25.04 -18.80
CA GLY A 89 8.33 -24.97 -19.47
C GLY A 89 8.42 -23.87 -20.53
N TYR A 90 9.33 -24.06 -21.47
CA TYR A 90 9.66 -23.15 -22.55
C TYR A 90 9.35 -23.76 -23.91
N ALA A 91 8.97 -22.91 -24.86
CA ALA A 91 8.76 -23.33 -26.23
C ALA A 91 9.33 -22.29 -27.21
N GLU A 92 9.86 -22.77 -28.33
CA GLU A 92 10.17 -21.90 -29.49
C GLU A 92 8.88 -21.57 -30.23
N HIS A 93 8.82 -20.34 -30.79
CA HIS A 93 7.71 -19.93 -31.63
C HIS A 93 8.21 -19.27 -32.89
N ASP A 94 7.91 -19.87 -34.05
CA ASP A 94 8.43 -19.46 -35.35
C ASP A 94 8.12 -18.02 -35.75
N ALA A 95 7.06 -17.44 -35.19
CA ALA A 95 6.67 -16.06 -35.47
C ALA A 95 7.57 -15.03 -34.77
N LEU A 96 8.27 -15.39 -33.70
CA LEU A 96 9.16 -14.46 -32.97
C LEU A 96 10.33 -13.99 -33.84
N THR A 97 10.70 -12.74 -33.66
CA THR A 97 11.79 -12.10 -34.44
C THR A 97 13.01 -11.74 -33.60
N SER A 98 12.89 -11.79 -32.27
CA SER A 98 13.97 -11.44 -31.36
C SER A 98 14.97 -12.62 -31.26
N GLU A 99 16.25 -12.34 -31.53
CA GLU A 99 17.33 -13.32 -31.30
C GLU A 99 17.74 -13.41 -29.81
N GLU A 100 17.38 -12.40 -29.02
CA GLU A 100 17.70 -12.34 -27.58
C GLU A 100 16.58 -12.90 -26.70
N ILE A 101 15.35 -12.92 -27.22
CA ILE A 101 14.15 -13.43 -26.55
C ILE A 101 13.46 -14.44 -27.47
N PRO A 102 14.02 -15.66 -27.60
CA PRO A 102 13.53 -16.64 -28.57
C PRO A 102 12.36 -17.48 -28.06
N TYR A 103 12.08 -17.48 -26.78
CA TYR A 103 11.17 -18.42 -26.16
C TYR A 103 9.84 -17.80 -25.73
N LEU A 104 8.84 -18.68 -25.64
CA LEU A 104 7.63 -18.53 -24.84
C LEU A 104 7.85 -19.27 -23.52
N TYR A 105 7.50 -18.66 -22.38
CA TYR A 105 7.48 -19.29 -21.06
C TYR A 105 6.03 -19.55 -20.66
N ILE A 106 5.68 -20.79 -20.41
CA ILE A 106 4.32 -21.22 -20.19
C ILE A 106 4.14 -21.63 -18.73
N GLN A 107 3.23 -20.97 -18.04
CA GLN A 107 2.81 -21.32 -16.68
C GLN A 107 1.30 -21.51 -16.64
N SER A 108 0.84 -22.48 -15.83
CA SER A 108 -0.59 -22.68 -15.54
C SER A 108 -0.90 -22.12 -14.16
N PHE A 109 -1.75 -21.10 -14.11
CA PHE A 109 -2.12 -20.44 -12.85
C PHE A 109 -3.27 -21.17 -12.16
N SER A 110 -3.12 -21.45 -10.87
CA SER A 110 -4.22 -21.92 -10.03
C SER A 110 -5.35 -20.89 -9.95
N LYS A 111 -6.55 -21.31 -9.53
CA LYS A 111 -7.68 -20.37 -9.34
C LYS A 111 -7.37 -19.31 -8.30
N GLU A 112 -6.70 -19.73 -7.23
CA GLU A 112 -6.27 -18.85 -6.15
C GLU A 112 -5.28 -17.80 -6.67
N LEU A 113 -4.37 -18.17 -7.58
CA LEU A 113 -3.40 -17.24 -8.15
C LEU A 113 -4.07 -16.25 -9.09
N LEU A 114 -5.03 -16.68 -9.91
CA LEU A 114 -5.82 -15.77 -10.77
C LEU A 114 -6.65 -14.76 -9.97
N GLU A 115 -7.04 -15.08 -8.72
CA GLU A 115 -7.74 -14.15 -7.81
C GLU A 115 -6.78 -13.16 -7.11
N VAL A 116 -5.56 -13.61 -6.83
CA VAL A 116 -4.54 -12.82 -6.11
C VAL A 116 -3.76 -11.90 -7.04
N PHE A 117 -3.55 -12.36 -8.28
CA PHE A 117 -2.77 -11.65 -9.29
C PHE A 117 -3.67 -10.69 -10.08
N PRO A 118 -3.39 -9.38 -10.08
CA PRO A 118 -4.21 -8.39 -10.78
C PRO A 118 -3.88 -8.38 -12.28
N ILE A 119 -4.38 -9.33 -13.02
CA ILE A 119 -4.23 -9.40 -14.48
C ILE A 119 -5.20 -8.41 -15.11
N GLN A 120 -4.67 -7.39 -15.80
CA GLN A 120 -5.49 -6.44 -16.55
C GLN A 120 -5.64 -6.90 -17.98
N MET A 121 -6.85 -7.25 -18.39
CA MET A 121 -7.15 -7.69 -19.75
C MET A 121 -7.29 -6.50 -20.70
N GLN A 122 -6.63 -6.56 -21.86
CA GLN A 122 -6.80 -5.63 -22.97
C GLN A 122 -7.87 -6.13 -23.93
N GLU A 123 -7.91 -7.44 -24.18
CA GLU A 123 -8.86 -8.09 -25.08
C GLU A 123 -9.16 -9.50 -24.58
N GLY A 124 -10.38 -10.00 -24.86
CA GLY A 124 -10.78 -11.36 -24.52
C GLY A 124 -11.14 -11.54 -23.05
N ARG A 125 -10.79 -12.69 -22.49
CA ARG A 125 -11.09 -13.11 -21.10
C ARG A 125 -9.94 -13.87 -20.46
N LEU A 126 -10.01 -14.06 -19.14
CA LEU A 126 -9.10 -14.95 -18.45
C LEU A 126 -9.30 -16.42 -18.89
N PRO A 127 -8.24 -17.26 -18.84
CA PRO A 127 -8.33 -18.67 -19.19
C PRO A 127 -9.09 -19.43 -18.10
N GLU A 128 -9.90 -20.40 -18.51
CA GLU A 128 -10.74 -21.22 -17.62
C GLU A 128 -10.18 -22.62 -17.39
N ASN A 129 -9.25 -23.07 -18.23
CA ASN A 129 -8.63 -24.39 -18.16
C ASN A 129 -7.20 -24.39 -18.72
N GLU A 130 -6.49 -25.48 -18.52
CA GLU A 130 -5.09 -25.71 -18.89
C GLU A 130 -4.76 -25.61 -20.39
N HIS A 131 -5.76 -25.66 -21.27
CA HIS A 131 -5.59 -25.55 -22.72
C HIS A 131 -5.91 -24.16 -23.27
N GLU A 132 -6.30 -23.25 -22.41
CA GLU A 132 -6.55 -21.85 -22.77
C GLU A 132 -5.42 -20.97 -22.23
N VAL A 133 -4.92 -20.05 -23.06
CA VAL A 133 -3.85 -19.13 -22.65
C VAL A 133 -4.20 -17.68 -22.92
N ILE A 134 -3.61 -16.80 -22.14
CA ILE A 134 -3.53 -15.36 -22.43
C ILE A 134 -2.07 -14.99 -22.71
N ILE A 135 -1.90 -14.02 -23.60
CA ILE A 135 -0.59 -13.57 -24.10
C ILE A 135 -0.37 -12.09 -23.83
N SER A 136 0.89 -11.67 -23.84
CA SER A 136 1.24 -10.27 -23.68
C SER A 136 1.25 -9.53 -25.03
N PRO A 137 0.94 -8.21 -25.06
CA PRO A 137 1.08 -7.41 -26.28
C PRO A 137 2.56 -7.26 -26.70
N TYR A 138 3.53 -7.49 -25.80
CA TYR A 138 4.95 -7.48 -26.14
C TYR A 138 5.33 -8.69 -27.01
N MET A 139 4.73 -9.85 -26.80
CA MET A 139 4.86 -11.00 -27.68
C MET A 139 4.39 -10.61 -29.09
N GLN A 140 3.18 -10.09 -29.22
CA GLN A 140 2.60 -9.67 -30.52
C GLN A 140 3.47 -8.61 -31.24
N ALA A 141 4.03 -7.65 -30.49
CA ALA A 141 4.88 -6.59 -31.04
C ALA A 141 6.22 -7.11 -31.58
N ASN A 142 6.65 -8.30 -31.13
CA ASN A 142 7.90 -8.94 -31.54
C ASN A 142 7.68 -10.15 -32.48
N GLU A 143 6.49 -10.33 -33.00
CA GLU A 143 6.19 -11.30 -34.05
C GLU A 143 6.36 -10.69 -35.44
N ARG A 144 6.56 -11.57 -36.43
CA ARG A 144 6.70 -11.16 -37.84
C ARG A 144 5.41 -10.54 -38.35
N GLU A 145 5.53 -9.51 -39.17
CA GLU A 145 4.39 -8.84 -39.79
C GLU A 145 3.56 -9.86 -40.60
N GLY A 146 2.26 -9.92 -40.29
CA GLY A 146 1.31 -10.87 -40.88
C GLY A 146 1.24 -12.25 -40.22
N GLN A 147 1.98 -12.47 -39.14
CA GLN A 147 1.93 -13.69 -38.32
C GLN A 147 1.59 -13.38 -36.85
N THR A 148 1.01 -12.20 -36.61
CA THR A 148 0.68 -11.77 -35.25
C THR A 148 -0.44 -12.64 -34.67
N THR A 149 -0.14 -13.27 -33.55
CA THR A 149 -1.08 -14.13 -32.78
C THR A 149 -2.26 -13.30 -32.28
N GLN A 150 -3.49 -13.81 -32.47
CA GLN A 150 -4.74 -13.16 -32.10
C GLN A 150 -5.60 -14.02 -31.18
N VAL A 151 -6.58 -13.41 -30.53
CA VAL A 151 -7.57 -14.14 -29.75
C VAL A 151 -8.36 -15.07 -30.69
N GLY A 152 -8.40 -16.37 -30.34
CA GLY A 152 -9.00 -17.45 -31.12
C GLY A 152 -7.98 -18.33 -31.86
N ASP A 153 -6.72 -17.90 -31.96
CA ASP A 153 -5.68 -18.73 -32.59
C ASP A 153 -5.31 -19.92 -31.69
N VAL A 154 -4.83 -20.99 -32.32
CA VAL A 154 -4.32 -22.16 -31.64
C VAL A 154 -2.81 -22.21 -31.84
N LEU A 155 -2.09 -22.29 -30.71
CA LEU A 155 -0.65 -22.46 -30.68
C LEU A 155 -0.32 -23.93 -30.43
N GLU A 156 0.33 -24.56 -31.40
CA GLU A 156 0.89 -25.91 -31.28
C GLU A 156 2.37 -25.77 -30.93
N LEU A 157 2.75 -26.16 -29.70
CA LEU A 157 4.07 -25.89 -29.14
C LEU A 157 4.72 -27.17 -28.63
N GLU A 158 6.04 -27.28 -28.83
CA GLU A 158 6.90 -28.26 -28.19
C GLU A 158 7.45 -27.63 -26.90
N VAL A 159 6.86 -27.96 -25.77
CA VAL A 159 7.16 -27.34 -24.46
C VAL A 159 8.15 -28.23 -23.71
N GLY A 160 9.24 -27.67 -23.23
CA GLY A 160 10.28 -28.41 -22.51
C GLY A 160 11.16 -27.52 -21.63
N ASP A 161 12.20 -28.13 -21.06
CA ASP A 161 13.17 -27.46 -20.21
C ASP A 161 14.28 -26.80 -21.04
N ARG A 162 14.70 -25.59 -20.67
CA ARG A 162 15.94 -25.00 -21.18
C ARG A 162 17.13 -25.67 -20.50
N VAL A 163 18.02 -26.25 -21.28
CA VAL A 163 19.19 -26.95 -20.76
C VAL A 163 20.48 -26.45 -21.44
N TRP A 164 21.49 -26.14 -20.64
CA TRP A 164 22.81 -25.77 -21.10
C TRP A 164 23.89 -26.51 -20.31
N GLU A 165 24.82 -27.16 -21.03
CA GLU A 165 25.88 -28.01 -20.44
C GLU A 165 25.33 -29.05 -19.41
N GLY A 166 24.11 -29.57 -19.65
CA GLY A 166 23.46 -30.54 -18.78
C GLY A 166 22.84 -29.93 -17.50
N GLN A 167 22.77 -28.61 -17.37
CA GLN A 167 22.08 -27.91 -16.29
C GLN A 167 20.81 -27.28 -16.82
N ARG A 168 19.70 -27.43 -16.06
CA ARG A 168 18.46 -26.73 -16.36
C ARG A 168 18.64 -25.24 -16.05
N LEU A 169 18.20 -24.40 -16.98
CA LEU A 169 18.16 -22.94 -16.82
C LEU A 169 16.76 -22.49 -16.40
N THR A 170 16.73 -21.52 -15.50
CA THR A 170 15.50 -20.88 -15.03
C THR A 170 15.19 -19.60 -15.84
N ALA A 171 14.13 -18.89 -15.48
CA ALA A 171 13.76 -17.64 -16.13
C ALA A 171 14.79 -16.50 -15.93
N TYR A 172 15.68 -16.63 -14.94
CA TYR A 172 16.66 -15.60 -14.59
C TYR A 172 17.99 -15.71 -15.31
N GLU A 173 18.32 -16.89 -15.85
CA GLU A 173 19.52 -17.04 -16.66
C GLU A 173 19.32 -16.48 -18.06
N GLY A 174 20.29 -15.68 -18.50
CA GLY A 174 20.31 -15.11 -19.83
C GLY A 174 20.31 -16.19 -20.94
N TYR A 175 20.01 -15.77 -22.17
CA TYR A 175 20.02 -16.67 -23.32
C TYR A 175 21.44 -17.12 -23.67
N MET A 176 21.71 -18.42 -23.65
CA MET A 176 22.98 -19.04 -24.02
C MET A 176 22.96 -19.44 -25.50
N GLY A 177 22.64 -18.48 -26.38
CA GLY A 177 22.53 -18.68 -27.82
C GLY A 177 23.88 -18.74 -28.54
N GLU A 178 23.84 -18.97 -29.88
CA GLU A 178 25.03 -19.10 -30.71
C GLU A 178 26.01 -17.91 -30.61
N ALA A 179 25.51 -16.68 -30.46
CA ALA A 179 26.36 -15.50 -30.39
C ALA A 179 27.21 -15.49 -29.10
N TYR A 180 26.66 -15.95 -27.98
CA TYR A 180 27.36 -16.02 -26.70
C TYR A 180 28.30 -17.22 -26.62
N THR A 181 27.88 -18.39 -27.09
CA THR A 181 28.60 -19.66 -26.94
C THR A 181 29.73 -19.83 -27.95
N ARG A 182 29.63 -19.17 -29.14
CA ARG A 182 30.67 -19.21 -30.20
C ARG A 182 32.04 -18.72 -29.70
N GLU A 183 32.08 -17.68 -28.90
CA GLU A 183 33.35 -17.15 -28.35
C GLU A 183 33.95 -18.09 -27.28
N GLN A 184 33.14 -18.90 -26.64
CA GLN A 184 33.55 -19.81 -25.57
C GLN A 184 33.85 -21.23 -26.10
N GLY A 185 33.41 -21.54 -27.31
CA GLY A 185 33.64 -22.85 -27.94
C GLY A 185 32.75 -23.96 -27.32
N VAL A 186 31.61 -23.58 -26.80
CA VAL A 186 30.58 -24.50 -26.24
C VAL A 186 29.35 -24.50 -27.13
N GLU A 187 28.51 -25.53 -27.02
CA GLU A 187 27.24 -25.61 -27.74
C GLU A 187 26.20 -24.64 -27.11
N PRO A 188 25.28 -24.07 -27.90
CA PRO A 188 24.17 -23.28 -27.37
C PRO A 188 23.22 -24.11 -26.53
N GLU A 189 22.40 -23.41 -25.70
CA GLU A 189 21.32 -24.07 -24.96
C GLU A 189 20.31 -24.73 -25.91
N GLN A 190 19.63 -25.75 -25.40
CA GLN A 190 18.62 -26.50 -26.14
C GLN A 190 17.41 -26.74 -25.26
N LEU A 191 16.24 -26.96 -25.89
CA LEU A 191 15.07 -27.48 -25.19
C LEU A 191 15.17 -28.99 -25.11
N GLU A 192 15.09 -29.52 -23.89
CA GLU A 192 15.07 -30.97 -23.62
C GLU A 192 13.73 -31.35 -23.00
N ASN A 193 13.44 -32.67 -22.98
CA ASN A 193 12.20 -33.21 -22.41
C ASN A 193 10.92 -32.61 -23.00
N THR A 194 10.94 -32.27 -24.29
CA THR A 194 9.82 -31.59 -24.94
C THR A 194 8.57 -32.47 -25.02
N GLU A 195 7.41 -31.86 -24.73
CA GLU A 195 6.09 -32.44 -24.89
C GLU A 195 5.25 -31.58 -25.82
N HIS A 196 4.47 -32.19 -26.70
CA HIS A 196 3.59 -31.48 -27.63
C HIS A 196 2.34 -31.01 -26.89
N MET A 197 2.13 -29.69 -26.84
CA MET A 197 0.98 -29.06 -26.20
C MET A 197 0.26 -28.12 -27.15
N SER A 198 -1.08 -28.10 -27.05
CA SER A 198 -1.96 -27.24 -27.84
C SER A 198 -2.71 -26.27 -26.96
N PHE A 199 -2.58 -24.97 -27.25
CA PHE A 199 -3.19 -23.91 -26.48
C PHE A 199 -4.05 -23.02 -27.36
N THR A 200 -5.26 -22.70 -26.90
CA THR A 200 -6.12 -21.69 -27.54
C THR A 200 -5.91 -20.33 -26.87
N VAL A 201 -5.57 -19.32 -27.64
CA VAL A 201 -5.46 -17.93 -27.15
C VAL A 201 -6.84 -17.37 -26.88
N VAL A 202 -7.19 -17.09 -25.62
CA VAL A 202 -8.49 -16.60 -25.20
C VAL A 202 -8.49 -15.13 -24.80
N GLY A 203 -7.30 -14.53 -24.67
CA GLY A 203 -7.18 -13.12 -24.34
C GLY A 203 -5.78 -12.56 -24.45
N ILE A 204 -5.71 -11.24 -24.39
CA ILE A 204 -4.48 -10.45 -24.37
C ILE A 204 -4.52 -9.60 -23.10
N TYR A 205 -3.50 -9.73 -22.25
CA TYR A 205 -3.37 -8.91 -21.05
C TYR A 205 -2.49 -7.69 -21.31
N SER A 206 -2.76 -6.56 -20.64
CA SER A 206 -1.95 -5.36 -20.77
C SER A 206 -0.77 -5.34 -19.82
N THR A 207 -0.96 -5.88 -18.63
CA THR A 207 0.04 -5.87 -17.55
C THR A 207 -0.22 -7.02 -16.60
N THR A 208 0.85 -7.68 -16.17
CA THR A 208 0.87 -8.54 -14.98
C THR A 208 1.93 -8.01 -14.00
N PRO A 209 1.76 -8.20 -12.69
CA PRO A 209 2.74 -7.74 -11.70
C PRO A 209 4.10 -8.42 -11.82
N ASN A 210 4.12 -9.60 -12.39
CA ASN A 210 5.30 -10.46 -12.46
C ASN A 210 5.96 -10.45 -13.84
N MET A 211 5.86 -9.35 -14.59
CA MET A 211 6.68 -9.23 -15.80
C MET A 211 8.14 -9.27 -15.40
N HIS A 212 8.78 -10.38 -15.64
CA HIS A 212 10.21 -10.57 -15.48
C HIS A 212 10.93 -9.69 -16.51
N TYR A 213 11.24 -8.46 -16.13
CA TYR A 213 12.04 -7.56 -16.98
C TYR A 213 13.42 -8.15 -17.17
N GLY A 214 13.78 -8.39 -18.43
CA GLY A 214 15.08 -8.96 -18.79
C GLY A 214 15.11 -10.47 -18.94
N THR A 215 13.94 -11.13 -19.01
CA THR A 215 13.86 -12.56 -19.33
C THR A 215 14.08 -12.82 -20.82
N VAL A 216 14.45 -14.07 -21.11
CA VAL A 216 14.70 -14.58 -22.47
C VAL A 216 13.43 -15.10 -23.14
N SER A 217 12.25 -14.80 -22.58
CA SER A 217 10.97 -15.38 -22.99
C SER A 217 9.82 -14.41 -22.85
N TYR A 218 8.76 -14.65 -23.61
CA TYR A 218 7.45 -14.01 -23.46
C TYR A 218 6.55 -14.95 -22.66
N GLU A 219 5.89 -14.42 -21.63
CA GLU A 219 5.05 -15.20 -20.74
C GLU A 219 3.69 -15.52 -21.38
N LEU A 220 3.32 -16.79 -21.33
CA LEU A 220 2.00 -17.32 -21.61
C LEU A 220 1.38 -17.84 -20.31
N ILE A 221 0.22 -17.33 -19.95
CA ILE A 221 -0.49 -17.74 -18.74
C ILE A 221 -1.65 -18.65 -19.14
N ALA A 222 -1.53 -19.93 -18.81
CA ALA A 222 -2.59 -20.91 -18.96
C ALA A 222 -3.54 -20.90 -17.75
N GLY A 223 -4.74 -21.40 -17.93
CA GLY A 223 -5.72 -21.49 -16.86
C GLY A 223 -5.50 -22.71 -15.96
N PRO A 224 -6.31 -22.81 -14.89
CA PRO A 224 -6.15 -23.84 -13.87
C PRO A 224 -6.46 -25.25 -14.43
N SER A 225 -5.64 -26.20 -14.03
CA SER A 225 -5.90 -27.61 -14.34
C SER A 225 -7.08 -28.18 -13.56
N SER A 226 -7.84 -29.02 -14.22
CA SER A 226 -8.93 -29.80 -13.61
C SER A 226 -8.46 -31.14 -13.04
N SER A 227 -7.26 -31.58 -13.41
CA SER A 227 -6.73 -32.92 -13.08
C SER A 227 -5.68 -32.94 -11.96
N GLY A 228 -5.39 -31.78 -11.36
CA GLY A 228 -4.34 -31.61 -10.36
C GLY A 228 -3.13 -30.86 -10.93
N SER A 229 -1.97 -30.99 -10.31
CA SER A 229 -0.74 -30.38 -10.78
C SER A 229 -0.35 -30.90 -12.18
N LEU A 230 0.10 -29.98 -13.03
CA LEU A 230 0.59 -30.25 -14.39
C LEU A 230 2.11 -30.34 -14.44
N SER A 231 2.80 -30.04 -13.37
CA SER A 231 4.25 -30.00 -13.29
C SER A 231 4.74 -30.50 -11.94
N GLU A 232 5.99 -30.93 -11.87
CA GLU A 232 6.69 -31.27 -10.63
C GLU A 232 7.26 -30.02 -9.93
N TYR A 233 7.23 -28.86 -10.58
CA TYR A 233 7.79 -27.61 -10.09
C TYR A 233 6.78 -26.47 -10.20
N HIS A 234 6.79 -25.63 -9.15
CA HIS A 234 5.83 -24.55 -8.96
C HIS A 234 6.50 -23.25 -8.56
N ASP A 235 5.93 -22.13 -9.00
CA ASP A 235 6.17 -20.87 -8.34
C ASP A 235 5.06 -20.64 -7.32
N VAL A 236 5.43 -20.48 -6.04
CA VAL A 236 4.51 -20.47 -4.91
C VAL A 236 4.46 -19.07 -4.30
N TYR A 237 3.31 -18.42 -4.43
CA TYR A 237 3.03 -17.11 -3.88
C TYR A 237 2.43 -17.25 -2.48
N ILE A 238 3.06 -16.60 -1.52
CA ILE A 238 2.82 -16.80 -0.10
C ILE A 238 2.38 -15.49 0.55
N ARG A 239 1.40 -15.58 1.45
CA ARG A 239 1.08 -14.52 2.40
C ARG A 239 1.09 -15.10 3.80
N THR A 240 1.95 -14.57 4.66
CA THR A 240 2.03 -14.88 6.09
C THR A 240 0.94 -14.15 6.87
N GLN A 241 0.60 -14.63 8.08
CA GLN A 241 -0.39 -14.00 8.94
C GLN A 241 0.04 -12.58 9.39
N ASP A 242 1.32 -12.39 9.69
CA ASP A 242 1.93 -11.07 9.89
C ASP A 242 2.86 -10.76 8.70
N PRO A 243 2.68 -9.64 7.99
CA PRO A 243 3.58 -9.25 6.90
C PRO A 243 5.06 -9.17 7.30
N ALA A 244 5.37 -8.92 8.58
CA ALA A 244 6.73 -8.82 9.08
C ALA A 244 7.46 -10.17 9.08
N ASP A 245 6.74 -11.28 9.16
CA ASP A 245 7.32 -12.62 9.25
C ASP A 245 7.78 -13.15 7.88
N ILE A 246 7.43 -12.47 6.77
CA ILE A 246 7.67 -13.00 5.42
C ILE A 246 9.17 -13.20 5.13
N TYR A 247 10.04 -12.29 5.56
CA TYR A 247 11.46 -12.37 5.29
C TYR A 247 12.09 -13.60 5.95
N ASP A 248 11.86 -13.76 7.26
CA ASP A 248 12.35 -14.91 8.02
C ASP A 248 11.75 -16.21 7.47
N TYR A 249 10.48 -16.18 7.06
CA TYR A 249 9.80 -17.35 6.48
C TYR A 249 10.43 -17.77 5.14
N MET A 250 10.67 -16.82 4.23
CA MET A 250 11.27 -17.10 2.92
C MET A 250 12.68 -17.70 3.04
N GLU A 251 13.45 -17.35 4.07
CA GLU A 251 14.77 -17.96 4.34
C GLU A 251 14.69 -19.44 4.75
N THR A 252 13.53 -19.92 5.18
CA THR A 252 13.35 -21.33 5.58
C THR A 252 13.03 -22.25 4.41
N ILE A 253 12.63 -21.70 3.25
CA ILE A 253 12.23 -22.47 2.07
C ILE A 253 13.47 -22.77 1.22
N GLU A 254 13.74 -24.07 0.99
CA GLU A 254 14.78 -24.51 0.07
C GLU A 254 14.22 -24.52 -1.35
N CYS A 255 14.56 -23.53 -2.17
CA CYS A 255 14.12 -23.39 -3.55
C CYS A 255 15.18 -22.69 -4.40
N ASP A 256 15.00 -22.64 -5.72
CA ASP A 256 15.98 -22.04 -6.64
C ASP A 256 16.12 -20.53 -6.44
N ALA A 257 15.00 -19.81 -6.19
CA ALA A 257 14.98 -18.39 -5.92
C ALA A 257 13.81 -18.00 -5.01
N THR A 258 14.02 -16.94 -4.23
CA THR A 258 12.96 -16.28 -3.46
C THR A 258 12.95 -14.80 -3.74
N SER A 259 11.77 -14.21 -3.82
CA SER A 259 11.61 -12.76 -3.85
C SER A 259 10.42 -12.30 -3.02
N THR A 260 10.41 -11.02 -2.67
CA THR A 260 9.37 -10.42 -1.84
C THR A 260 8.68 -9.27 -2.56
N ASN A 261 7.40 -9.06 -2.27
CA ASN A 261 6.62 -7.95 -2.81
C ASN A 261 6.95 -6.66 -2.05
N GLU A 262 8.16 -6.14 -2.30
CA GLU A 262 8.65 -4.90 -1.68
C GLU A 262 7.71 -3.72 -1.93
N SER A 263 7.04 -3.69 -3.09
CA SER A 263 6.07 -2.65 -3.44
C SER A 263 4.90 -2.60 -2.45
N LEU A 264 4.41 -3.75 -2.00
CA LEU A 264 3.33 -3.84 -1.02
C LEU A 264 3.86 -3.69 0.41
N LEU A 265 4.95 -4.38 0.75
CA LEU A 265 5.51 -4.45 2.10
C LEU A 265 5.97 -3.08 2.63
N ARG A 266 6.49 -2.19 1.76
CA ARG A 266 6.87 -0.82 2.14
C ARG A 266 5.71 0.01 2.68
N TRP A 267 4.47 -0.26 2.24
CA TRP A 267 3.28 0.43 2.72
C TRP A 267 2.72 -0.18 4.01
N TYR A 268 3.14 -1.41 4.35
CA TYR A 268 2.90 -2.00 5.67
C TYR A 268 3.95 -1.57 6.71
N GLY A 269 5.06 -0.98 6.26
CA GLY A 269 6.15 -0.53 7.12
C GLY A 269 7.06 -1.66 7.60
N VAL A 270 7.13 -2.74 6.82
CA VAL A 270 7.92 -3.93 7.13
C VAL A 270 8.97 -4.24 6.06
N ALA A 271 9.04 -3.44 4.99
CA ALA A 271 10.06 -3.60 3.95
C ALA A 271 11.47 -3.43 4.52
N ASP A 272 12.40 -4.24 4.03
CA ASP A 272 13.78 -4.31 4.56
C ASP A 272 14.56 -3.00 4.31
N ASN A 273 14.36 -2.35 3.16
CA ASN A 273 15.16 -1.20 2.74
C ASN A 273 14.40 0.14 2.70
N ASP A 274 13.08 0.17 2.49
CA ASP A 274 12.31 1.37 2.13
C ASP A 274 10.97 1.47 2.85
N ASN A 275 10.98 1.77 4.15
CA ASN A 275 9.74 1.96 4.93
C ASN A 275 9.10 3.33 4.67
N LEU A 276 8.45 3.48 3.50
CA LEU A 276 7.77 4.72 3.12
C LEU A 276 6.60 5.08 4.06
N GLN A 277 6.00 4.10 4.73
CA GLN A 277 5.03 4.33 5.80
C GLN A 277 5.63 5.16 6.95
N GLU A 278 6.85 4.86 7.38
CA GLU A 278 7.54 5.61 8.45
C GLU A 278 7.85 7.03 8.03
N ILE A 279 8.32 7.22 6.79
CA ILE A 279 8.60 8.55 6.23
C ILE A 279 7.33 9.38 6.17
N LEU A 280 6.22 8.83 5.68
CA LEU A 280 4.93 9.52 5.61
C LEU A 280 4.41 9.88 7.01
N THR A 281 4.51 8.95 7.95
CA THR A 281 4.09 9.18 9.34
C THR A 281 4.96 10.25 10.00
N GLY A 282 6.27 10.21 9.77
CA GLY A 282 7.21 11.23 10.25
C GLY A 282 6.90 12.63 9.68
N LEU A 283 6.61 12.72 8.40
CA LEU A 283 6.20 13.96 7.75
C LEU A 283 4.90 14.52 8.36
N CYS A 284 3.90 13.67 8.55
CA CYS A 284 2.66 14.06 9.23
C CYS A 284 2.93 14.55 10.66
N ALA A 285 3.80 13.89 11.41
CA ALA A 285 4.16 14.30 12.77
C ALA A 285 4.84 15.68 12.81
N ILE A 286 5.74 15.97 11.86
CA ILE A 286 6.39 17.28 11.73
C ILE A 286 5.34 18.37 11.45
N VAL A 287 4.45 18.14 10.48
CA VAL A 287 3.38 19.10 10.13
C VAL A 287 2.44 19.35 11.32
N ILE A 288 2.05 18.30 12.04
CA ILE A 288 1.25 18.40 13.27
C ILE A 288 2.00 19.20 14.33
N GLY A 289 3.30 18.98 14.48
CA GLY A 289 4.15 19.75 15.41
C GLY A 289 4.15 21.25 15.09
N ILE A 290 4.28 21.62 13.82
CA ILE A 290 4.22 23.04 13.37
C ILE A 290 2.83 23.64 13.67
N ILE A 291 1.76 22.92 13.32
CA ILE A 291 0.38 23.35 13.61
C ILE A 291 0.19 23.54 15.11
N MET A 292 0.70 22.62 15.94
CA MET A 292 0.61 22.70 17.40
C MET A 292 1.30 23.94 17.96
N VAL A 293 2.49 24.29 17.48
CA VAL A 293 3.21 25.50 17.91
C VAL A 293 2.41 26.75 17.57
N GLY A 294 1.90 26.85 16.34
CA GLY A 294 1.04 27.98 15.92
C GLY A 294 -0.26 28.08 16.75
N ALA A 295 -0.91 26.93 16.97
CA ALA A 295 -2.13 26.83 17.76
C ALA A 295 -1.90 27.24 19.23
N VAL A 296 -0.82 26.76 19.85
CA VAL A 296 -0.44 27.16 21.21
C VAL A 296 -0.27 28.65 21.30
N SER A 297 0.42 29.29 20.35
CA SER A 297 0.61 30.73 20.33
C SER A 297 -0.72 31.51 20.21
N LEU A 298 -1.60 31.08 19.31
CA LEU A 298 -2.91 31.72 19.10
C LEU A 298 -3.81 31.60 20.33
N ILE A 299 -3.93 30.37 20.88
CA ILE A 299 -4.78 30.11 22.05
C ILE A 299 -4.19 30.77 23.30
N TYR A 300 -2.85 30.76 23.47
CA TYR A 300 -2.16 31.47 24.52
C TYR A 300 -2.49 32.98 24.52
N ASN A 301 -2.43 33.63 23.36
CA ASN A 301 -2.76 35.06 23.24
C ASN A 301 -4.20 35.33 23.67
N ALA A 302 -5.15 34.44 23.27
CA ALA A 302 -6.55 34.59 23.70
C ALA A 302 -6.70 34.43 25.22
N PHE A 303 -6.01 33.49 25.86
CA PHE A 303 -6.02 33.33 27.32
C PHE A 303 -5.28 34.47 28.04
N ALA A 304 -4.17 34.98 27.51
CA ALA A 304 -3.42 36.11 28.09
C ALA A 304 -4.23 37.41 28.10
N ILE A 305 -4.96 37.69 27.03
CA ILE A 305 -5.90 38.81 26.97
C ILE A 305 -7.01 38.63 28.02
N SER A 306 -7.58 37.41 28.10
CA SER A 306 -8.58 37.06 29.12
C SER A 306 -8.10 37.33 30.54
N LEU A 307 -6.86 36.98 30.85
CA LEU A 307 -6.24 37.20 32.15
C LEU A 307 -6.06 38.69 32.46
N ARG A 308 -5.51 39.47 31.51
CA ARG A 308 -5.29 40.90 31.68
C ARG A 308 -6.58 41.64 32.00
N GLU A 309 -7.67 41.36 31.30
CA GLU A 309 -8.98 41.99 31.56
C GLU A 309 -9.57 41.59 32.93
N ARG A 310 -9.22 40.41 33.46
CA ARG A 310 -9.71 39.93 34.77
C ARG A 310 -8.75 40.21 35.91
N THR A 311 -7.59 40.86 35.67
CA THR A 311 -6.59 41.14 36.71
C THR A 311 -7.20 41.90 37.89
N VAL A 312 -8.09 42.88 37.63
CA VAL A 312 -8.83 43.61 38.68
C VAL A 312 -9.76 42.68 39.47
N GLN A 313 -10.51 41.79 38.79
CA GLN A 313 -11.43 40.87 39.44
C GLN A 313 -10.64 39.80 40.24
N PHE A 314 -9.51 39.37 39.73
CA PHE A 314 -8.62 38.45 40.44
C PHE A 314 -7.93 39.09 41.64
N GLY A 315 -7.57 40.39 41.53
CA GLY A 315 -7.09 41.20 42.66
C GLY A 315 -8.12 41.33 43.78
N LEU A 316 -9.39 41.57 43.43
CA LEU A 316 -10.49 41.59 44.38
C LEU A 316 -10.73 40.21 45.05
N LEU A 317 -10.67 39.13 44.28
CA LEU A 317 -10.78 37.75 44.81
C LEU A 317 -9.57 37.39 45.71
N ALA A 318 -8.40 37.84 45.37
CA ALA A 318 -7.20 37.62 46.18
C ALA A 318 -7.26 38.40 47.49
N SER A 319 -7.83 39.63 47.51
CA SER A 319 -8.03 40.39 48.73
C SER A 319 -9.04 39.76 49.70
N VAL A 320 -9.95 38.93 49.20
CA VAL A 320 -10.91 38.13 49.98
C VAL A 320 -10.35 36.72 50.30
N GLY A 321 -9.06 36.43 49.97
CA GLY A 321 -8.36 35.22 50.38
C GLY A 321 -8.30 34.11 49.34
N ALA A 322 -8.57 34.36 48.07
CA ALA A 322 -8.43 33.37 47.01
C ALA A 322 -6.95 33.07 46.75
N THR A 323 -6.60 31.77 46.67
CA THR A 323 -5.24 31.29 46.43
C THR A 323 -4.90 31.22 44.93
N LYS A 324 -3.60 31.33 44.58
CA LYS A 324 -3.13 31.16 43.18
C LYS A 324 -3.59 29.81 42.58
N ARG A 325 -3.67 28.73 43.38
CA ARG A 325 -4.18 27.42 42.92
C ARG A 325 -5.66 27.46 42.52
N GLN A 326 -6.48 28.26 43.20
CA GLN A 326 -7.89 28.42 42.88
C GLN A 326 -8.10 29.21 41.58
N LEU A 327 -7.29 30.25 41.34
CA LEU A 327 -7.30 31.00 40.09
C LEU A 327 -6.87 30.15 38.91
N SER A 328 -5.77 29.40 39.04
CA SER A 328 -5.30 28.45 38.01
C SER A 328 -6.33 27.34 37.71
N ARG A 329 -7.08 26.87 38.73
CA ARG A 329 -8.17 25.92 38.53
C ARG A 329 -9.34 26.49 37.73
N SER A 330 -9.63 27.80 37.89
CA SER A 330 -10.65 28.50 37.10
C SER A 330 -10.28 28.55 35.62
N LEU A 331 -9.03 28.88 35.30
CA LEU A 331 -8.52 28.90 33.91
C LEU A 331 -8.52 27.49 33.26
N ARG A 332 -8.09 26.49 34.00
CA ARG A 332 -8.15 25.09 33.50
C ARG A 332 -9.61 24.67 33.26
N CYS A 333 -10.55 25.10 34.08
CA CYS A 333 -11.98 24.84 33.86
C CYS A 333 -12.50 25.54 32.58
N GLU A 334 -12.04 26.79 32.31
CA GLU A 334 -12.36 27.49 31.07
C GLU A 334 -11.79 26.76 29.85
N ALA A 335 -10.53 26.32 29.91
CA ALA A 335 -9.88 25.53 28.86
C ALA A 335 -10.61 24.21 28.60
N LEU A 336 -11.04 23.49 29.63
CA LEU A 336 -11.83 22.25 29.51
C LEU A 336 -13.17 22.50 28.82
N ILE A 337 -13.90 23.60 29.17
CA ILE A 337 -15.19 23.92 28.55
C ILE A 337 -14.99 24.23 27.06
N VAL A 338 -13.97 25.04 26.75
CA VAL A 338 -13.62 25.36 25.35
C VAL A 338 -13.22 24.12 24.57
N SER A 339 -12.44 23.20 25.18
CA SER A 339 -12.06 21.93 24.57
C SER A 339 -13.27 21.03 24.31
N CYS A 340 -14.19 20.91 25.26
CA CYS A 340 -15.40 20.07 25.11
C CYS A 340 -16.29 20.47 23.93
N VAL A 341 -16.25 21.73 23.52
CA VAL A 341 -17.01 22.23 22.37
C VAL A 341 -16.12 22.31 21.14
N GLY A 342 -14.92 22.85 21.28
CA GLY A 342 -14.02 23.14 20.14
C GLY A 342 -13.46 21.89 19.50
N ILE A 343 -13.07 20.88 20.28
CA ILE A 343 -12.44 19.66 19.74
C ILE A 343 -13.44 18.83 18.91
N PRO A 344 -14.64 18.46 19.39
CA PRO A 344 -15.56 17.70 18.55
C PRO A 344 -15.97 18.42 17.26
N VAL A 345 -16.24 19.71 17.34
CA VAL A 345 -16.58 20.52 16.16
C VAL A 345 -15.39 20.63 15.20
N GLY A 346 -14.17 20.79 15.73
CA GLY A 346 -12.93 20.82 14.96
C GLY A 346 -12.66 19.48 14.26
N CYS A 347 -12.86 18.34 14.94
CA CYS A 347 -12.72 17.02 14.32
C CYS A 347 -13.68 16.85 13.14
N VAL A 348 -14.96 17.18 13.32
CA VAL A 348 -15.94 17.08 12.23
C VAL A 348 -15.57 18.02 11.08
N ALA A 349 -15.19 19.28 11.38
CA ALA A 349 -14.79 20.23 10.36
C ALA A 349 -13.52 19.77 9.60
N GLY A 350 -12.54 19.14 10.29
CA GLY A 350 -11.34 18.59 9.67
C GLY A 350 -11.63 17.43 8.74
N ILE A 351 -12.45 16.48 9.18
CA ILE A 351 -12.86 15.31 8.35
C ILE A 351 -13.65 15.78 7.12
N VAL A 352 -14.62 16.65 7.30
CA VAL A 352 -15.43 17.19 6.20
C VAL A 352 -14.55 17.99 5.23
N GLY A 353 -13.66 18.83 5.77
CA GLY A 353 -12.76 19.66 4.94
C GLY A 353 -11.84 18.78 4.06
N ILE A 354 -11.18 17.78 4.64
CA ILE A 354 -10.31 16.90 3.86
C ILE A 354 -11.13 16.03 2.90
N GLY A 355 -12.32 15.56 3.29
CA GLY A 355 -13.21 14.80 2.40
C GLY A 355 -13.60 15.60 1.16
N ILE A 356 -13.93 16.88 1.32
CA ILE A 356 -14.21 17.77 0.18
C ILE A 356 -12.94 17.94 -0.69
N THR A 357 -11.77 18.13 -0.07
CA THR A 357 -10.52 18.29 -0.80
C THR A 357 -10.19 17.04 -1.62
N LEU A 358 -10.28 15.84 -1.03
CA LEU A 358 -10.02 14.57 -1.72
C LEU A 358 -11.02 14.32 -2.84
N HIS A 359 -12.30 14.66 -2.65
CA HIS A 359 -13.31 14.50 -3.69
C HIS A 359 -13.02 15.33 -4.96
N PHE A 360 -12.48 16.56 -4.81
CA PHE A 360 -12.21 17.42 -5.96
C PHE A 360 -10.80 17.27 -6.54
N ILE A 361 -9.82 16.86 -5.74
CA ILE A 361 -8.41 16.85 -6.13
C ILE A 361 -7.84 15.44 -6.12
N GLY A 362 -8.45 14.48 -5.42
CA GLY A 362 -7.92 13.15 -5.18
C GLY A 362 -7.59 12.38 -6.45
N ALA A 363 -8.51 12.30 -7.39
CA ALA A 363 -8.29 11.62 -8.68
C ALA A 363 -7.16 12.27 -9.49
N GLY A 364 -7.14 13.60 -9.56
CA GLY A 364 -6.09 14.32 -10.27
C GLY A 364 -4.70 14.13 -9.63
N LEU A 365 -4.64 14.09 -8.31
CA LEU A 365 -3.39 13.85 -7.58
C LEU A 365 -2.90 12.40 -7.79
N ALA A 366 -3.78 11.42 -7.70
CA ALA A 366 -3.47 10.01 -7.95
C ALA A 366 -2.98 9.79 -9.39
N SER A 367 -3.70 10.30 -10.37
CA SER A 367 -3.34 10.22 -11.79
C SER A 367 -2.00 10.89 -12.11
N TRP A 368 -1.71 12.05 -11.48
CA TRP A 368 -0.43 12.73 -11.65
C TRP A 368 0.75 11.95 -11.04
N MET A 369 0.54 11.32 -9.87
CA MET A 369 1.60 10.57 -9.17
C MET A 369 1.88 9.19 -9.78
N PHE A 370 0.85 8.54 -10.32
CA PHE A 370 0.89 7.13 -10.71
C PHE A 370 0.55 6.90 -12.20
N GLY A 371 0.95 7.86 -13.05
CA GLY A 371 0.98 7.63 -14.50
C GLY A 371 -0.40 7.46 -15.17
N GLY A 372 -1.43 8.16 -14.68
CA GLY A 372 -2.75 8.14 -15.32
C GLY A 372 -3.73 7.13 -14.73
N THR A 373 -3.48 6.62 -13.54
CA THR A 373 -4.44 5.73 -12.84
C THR A 373 -5.81 6.41 -12.69
N GLU A 374 -6.88 5.65 -12.90
CA GLU A 374 -8.26 6.08 -12.65
C GLU A 374 -8.69 5.93 -11.18
N MET A 375 -7.79 5.47 -10.29
CA MET A 375 -8.09 5.27 -8.88
C MET A 375 -8.22 6.60 -8.14
N ASP A 376 -9.27 6.71 -7.33
CA ASP A 376 -9.48 7.83 -6.40
C ASP A 376 -8.81 7.59 -5.05
N ILE A 377 -8.34 8.67 -4.40
CA ILE A 377 -7.86 8.57 -3.01
C ILE A 377 -9.09 8.47 -2.09
N PRO A 378 -9.34 7.31 -1.45
CA PRO A 378 -10.54 7.11 -0.63
C PRO A 378 -10.44 7.87 0.69
N LEU A 379 -11.56 8.44 1.15
CA LEU A 379 -11.61 9.00 2.51
C LEU A 379 -11.68 7.84 3.53
N ARG A 380 -10.55 7.53 4.16
CA ARG A 380 -10.44 6.51 5.22
C ARG A 380 -10.28 7.16 6.59
N ILE A 381 -11.23 6.90 7.47
CA ILE A 381 -11.24 7.44 8.84
C ILE A 381 -10.85 6.30 9.80
N SER A 382 -9.66 6.40 10.39
CA SER A 382 -9.22 5.47 11.45
C SER A 382 -9.59 6.01 12.83
N TRP A 383 -10.14 5.15 13.70
CA TRP A 383 -10.39 5.50 15.09
C TRP A 383 -9.12 5.93 15.84
N ILE A 384 -8.00 5.30 15.51
CA ILE A 384 -6.70 5.62 16.10
C ILE A 384 -6.29 7.04 15.70
N SER A 385 -6.43 7.42 14.42
CA SER A 385 -6.11 8.76 13.93
C SER A 385 -6.96 9.84 14.60
N VAL A 386 -8.26 9.58 14.77
CA VAL A 386 -9.16 10.52 15.48
C VAL A 386 -8.76 10.62 16.96
N LEU A 387 -8.45 9.52 17.63
CA LEU A 387 -7.99 9.56 19.03
C LEU A 387 -6.67 10.33 19.18
N VAL A 388 -5.72 10.13 18.29
CA VAL A 388 -4.45 10.90 18.26
C VAL A 388 -4.73 12.36 18.05
N ALA A 389 -5.58 12.73 17.08
CA ALA A 389 -5.95 14.11 16.84
C ALA A 389 -6.60 14.78 18.06
N VAL A 390 -7.52 14.09 18.72
CA VAL A 390 -8.17 14.55 19.97
C VAL A 390 -7.15 14.72 21.09
N ALA A 391 -6.26 13.76 21.28
CA ALA A 391 -5.23 13.81 22.33
C ALA A 391 -4.25 14.98 22.11
N VAL A 392 -3.78 15.18 20.88
CA VAL A 392 -2.87 16.26 20.51
C VAL A 392 -3.57 17.62 20.64
N ALA A 393 -4.81 17.75 20.16
CA ALA A 393 -5.59 18.99 20.31
C ALA A 393 -5.84 19.32 21.78
N PHE A 394 -6.19 18.32 22.60
CA PHE A 394 -6.38 18.49 24.02
C PHE A 394 -5.08 18.93 24.72
N ALA A 395 -3.97 18.27 24.42
CA ALA A 395 -2.64 18.66 24.94
C ALA A 395 -2.30 20.11 24.55
N THR A 396 -2.55 20.49 23.29
CA THR A 396 -2.32 21.86 22.79
C THR A 396 -3.08 22.92 23.61
N VAL A 397 -4.37 22.68 23.87
CA VAL A 397 -5.20 23.59 24.67
C VAL A 397 -4.74 23.65 26.13
N MET A 398 -4.38 22.50 26.71
CA MET A 398 -3.89 22.43 28.10
C MET A 398 -2.55 23.14 28.28
N ILE A 399 -1.61 22.97 27.35
CA ILE A 399 -0.33 23.68 27.34
C ILE A 399 -0.55 25.19 27.24
N SER A 400 -1.41 25.61 26.30
CA SER A 400 -1.76 27.03 26.10
C SER A 400 -2.38 27.67 27.33
N ALA A 401 -3.18 26.94 28.09
CA ALA A 401 -3.80 27.42 29.33
C ALA A 401 -2.84 27.39 30.53
N TRP A 402 -1.82 26.53 30.50
CA TRP A 402 -0.87 26.40 31.61
C TRP A 402 0.20 27.49 31.65
N ILE A 403 0.70 27.92 30.47
CA ILE A 403 1.76 28.91 30.35
C ILE A 403 1.39 30.21 31.05
N PRO A 404 0.18 30.83 30.84
CA PRO A 404 -0.18 32.09 31.51
C PRO A 404 -0.49 31.93 33.02
N CYS A 405 -0.55 30.68 33.54
CA CYS A 405 -0.80 30.41 34.96
C CYS A 405 0.47 30.39 35.83
N ARG A 406 1.63 30.44 35.22
CA ARG A 406 2.93 30.54 35.91
C ARG A 406 3.25 31.97 36.26
#